data_5dd7698cfd2a852fa77f3402fa0496c6
#
_entry.id   5dd7698cfd2a852fa77f3402fa0496c6
#
_cell.length_a   1.000
_cell.length_b   1.000
_cell.length_c   1.000
_cell.angle_alpha   90.00
_cell.angle_beta   90.00
_cell.angle_gamma   90.00
#
_symmetry.space_group_name_H-M   'P 1'
#
loop_
_entity.id
_entity.type
_entity.pdbx_description
1 polymer ?
#
loop_
_entity_poly.entity_id
_entity_poly.type
_entity_poly.pdbx_seq_one_letter_code
_entity_poly.pdbx_strand_id
1 'polypeptide(L)'
;MDVDDLDDVTLVAGAPRSGKTRFALDMLVAAMKRHGDAYAVMTVSGRQVADRLGDTVIRELSAISQARPVTTLPAVAFRIMTAVRSHAGQPLPKLLNGAEQDVVIRRVLARHAEHAEHGDECSTCALLRTYFVVADWSGMVVDDATDAFANQLRDMLARMNEIGAKPELEDALISRAADEHGTLDERRERLRVQWRLAFALRAEYNQAINEAYPDQYRLDASQL
;
A
#
# COMPACT_ATOMS: atom_id res chain seq x y z
N MET A 1 -34.70 12.15 3.63
CA MET A 1 -33.47 12.93 3.36
C MET A 1 -33.14 12.66 1.91
N ASP A 2 -33.13 13.68 1.09
CA ASP A 2 -32.76 13.57 -0.31
C ASP A 2 -31.21 13.58 -0.43
N VAL A 3 -30.67 13.01 -1.50
CA VAL A 3 -29.22 13.00 -1.78
C VAL A 3 -28.69 14.42 -1.92
N ASP A 4 -29.51 15.32 -2.48
CA ASP A 4 -29.12 16.72 -2.69
C ASP A 4 -29.20 17.59 -1.41
N ASP A 5 -29.77 17.04 -0.33
CA ASP A 5 -29.83 17.71 0.99
C ASP A 5 -28.63 17.36 1.89
N LEU A 6 -27.69 16.55 1.38
CA LEU A 6 -26.49 16.20 2.13
C LEU A 6 -25.48 17.34 2.10
N ASP A 7 -24.90 17.65 3.27
CA ASP A 7 -23.74 18.53 3.38
C ASP A 7 -22.50 17.89 2.73
N ASP A 8 -21.46 18.68 2.48
CA ASP A 8 -20.18 18.23 1.90
C ASP A 8 -19.58 17.03 2.67
N VAL A 9 -19.81 16.99 3.99
CA VAL A 9 -19.44 15.86 4.86
C VAL A 9 -20.60 15.54 5.79
N THR A 10 -21.21 14.35 5.63
CA THR A 10 -22.28 13.87 6.48
C THR A 10 -21.84 12.65 7.27
N LEU A 11 -21.90 12.72 8.61
CA LEU A 11 -21.62 11.60 9.51
C LEU A 11 -22.88 10.86 9.90
N VAL A 12 -22.96 9.57 9.56
CA VAL A 12 -24.04 8.67 9.97
C VAL A 12 -23.59 7.78 11.12
N ALA A 13 -24.01 8.13 12.35
CA ALA A 13 -23.68 7.39 13.56
C ALA A 13 -24.86 6.51 14.03
N GLY A 14 -24.54 5.41 14.74
CA GLY A 14 -25.53 4.52 15.32
C GLY A 14 -24.95 3.21 15.84
N ALA A 15 -25.70 2.49 16.67
CA ALA A 15 -25.31 1.20 17.24
C ALA A 15 -25.06 0.14 16.11
N PRO A 16 -24.33 -0.95 16.40
CA PRO A 16 -24.28 -2.09 15.50
C PRO A 16 -25.69 -2.53 15.06
N ARG A 17 -25.87 -2.89 13.77
CA ARG A 17 -27.15 -3.32 13.18
C ARG A 17 -28.26 -2.24 13.14
N SER A 18 -27.96 -0.98 13.37
CA SER A 18 -28.95 0.13 13.29
C SER A 18 -29.34 0.54 11.86
N GLY A 19 -28.88 -0.17 10.84
CA GLY A 19 -29.25 0.12 9.45
C GLY A 19 -28.34 1.11 8.70
N LYS A 20 -27.20 1.53 9.26
CA LYS A 20 -26.28 2.48 8.61
C LYS A 20 -25.87 2.07 7.19
N THR A 21 -25.51 0.82 7.01
CA THR A 21 -25.13 0.29 5.68
C THR A 21 -26.31 0.32 4.71
N ARG A 22 -27.52 -0.02 5.19
CA ARG A 22 -28.72 0.04 4.37
C ARG A 22 -29.01 1.47 3.95
N PHE A 23 -28.95 2.42 4.88
CA PHE A 23 -29.08 3.83 4.59
C PHE A 23 -28.08 4.31 3.51
N ALA A 24 -26.80 3.96 3.64
CA ALA A 24 -25.79 4.32 2.65
C ALA A 24 -26.07 3.71 1.27
N LEU A 25 -26.57 2.47 1.22
CA LEU A 25 -26.97 1.84 -0.05
C LEU A 25 -28.18 2.53 -0.67
N ASP A 26 -29.19 2.87 0.12
CA ASP A 26 -30.39 3.56 -0.38
C ASP A 26 -30.01 4.94 -0.95
N MET A 27 -29.08 5.67 -0.30
CA MET A 27 -28.56 6.93 -0.80
C MET A 27 -27.76 6.75 -2.10
N LEU A 28 -26.91 5.71 -2.17
CA LEU A 28 -26.17 5.38 -3.39
C LEU A 28 -27.13 5.09 -4.56
N VAL A 29 -28.14 4.26 -4.35
CA VAL A 29 -29.15 3.89 -5.38
C VAL A 29 -29.93 5.13 -5.82
N ALA A 30 -30.31 6.01 -4.88
CA ALA A 30 -31.03 7.25 -5.18
C ALA A 30 -30.14 8.18 -6.04
N ALA A 31 -28.87 8.35 -5.67
CA ALA A 31 -27.91 9.16 -6.42
C ALA A 31 -27.72 8.62 -7.85
N MET A 32 -27.55 7.32 -8.01
CA MET A 32 -27.37 6.70 -9.33
C MET A 32 -28.61 6.83 -10.20
N LYS A 33 -29.80 6.65 -9.64
CA LYS A 33 -31.09 6.83 -10.37
C LYS A 33 -31.30 8.26 -10.85
N ARG A 34 -30.84 9.24 -10.09
CA ARG A 34 -31.03 10.66 -10.38
C ARG A 34 -29.98 11.24 -11.32
N HIS A 35 -28.72 10.86 -11.11
CA HIS A 35 -27.57 11.50 -11.77
C HIS A 35 -26.79 10.56 -12.71
N GLY A 36 -27.17 9.28 -12.76
CA GLY A 36 -26.53 8.27 -13.59
C GLY A 36 -25.53 7.38 -12.85
N ASP A 37 -25.16 6.27 -13.48
CA ASP A 37 -24.43 5.15 -12.85
C ASP A 37 -23.04 5.49 -12.35
N ALA A 38 -22.39 6.50 -12.90
CA ALA A 38 -21.01 6.89 -12.55
C ALA A 38 -20.95 8.03 -11.51
N TYR A 39 -22.10 8.56 -11.08
CA TYR A 39 -22.15 9.74 -10.22
C TYR A 39 -21.62 9.50 -8.80
N ALA A 40 -21.89 8.35 -8.24
CA ALA A 40 -21.54 8.04 -6.86
C ALA A 40 -20.87 6.66 -6.72
N VAL A 41 -20.04 6.51 -5.70
CA VAL A 41 -19.40 5.25 -5.38
C VAL A 41 -19.41 5.04 -3.87
N MET A 42 -19.72 3.83 -3.43
CA MET A 42 -19.58 3.41 -2.04
C MET A 42 -18.28 2.63 -1.86
N THR A 43 -17.44 3.03 -0.91
CA THR A 43 -16.23 2.29 -0.57
C THR A 43 -16.45 1.45 0.68
N VAL A 44 -15.86 0.27 0.69
CA VAL A 44 -15.90 -0.70 1.80
C VAL A 44 -14.52 -1.28 2.04
N SER A 45 -14.32 -1.86 3.22
CA SER A 45 -13.00 -2.35 3.66
C SER A 45 -12.50 -3.60 2.93
N GLY A 46 -13.38 -4.36 2.25
CA GLY A 46 -12.96 -5.61 1.63
C GLY A 46 -13.75 -5.99 0.37
N ARG A 47 -13.07 -6.71 -0.55
CA ARG A 47 -13.63 -7.13 -1.85
C ARG A 47 -14.91 -7.96 -1.69
N GLN A 48 -14.93 -8.93 -0.77
CA GLN A 48 -16.12 -9.78 -0.57
C GLN A 48 -17.36 -8.97 -0.13
N VAL A 49 -17.14 -7.94 0.68
CA VAL A 49 -18.21 -7.03 1.10
C VAL A 49 -18.64 -6.18 -0.09
N ALA A 50 -17.69 -5.68 -0.89
CA ALA A 50 -17.98 -4.91 -2.10
C ALA A 50 -18.82 -5.71 -3.09
N ASP A 51 -18.45 -6.95 -3.37
CA ASP A 51 -19.16 -7.82 -4.32
C ASP A 51 -20.61 -8.08 -3.83
N ARG A 52 -20.79 -8.48 -2.57
CA ARG A 52 -22.13 -8.75 -1.99
C ARG A 52 -23.04 -7.52 -2.00
N LEU A 53 -22.51 -6.35 -1.63
CA LEU A 53 -23.30 -5.11 -1.63
C LEU A 53 -23.53 -4.59 -3.04
N GLY A 54 -22.56 -4.76 -3.94
CA GLY A 54 -22.70 -4.46 -5.37
C GLY A 54 -23.83 -5.22 -6.03
N ASP A 55 -23.93 -6.53 -5.78
CA ASP A 55 -25.04 -7.37 -6.26
C ASP A 55 -26.42 -6.86 -5.74
N THR A 56 -26.44 -6.32 -4.54
CA THR A 56 -27.67 -5.74 -3.98
C THR A 56 -28.06 -4.47 -4.72
N VAL A 57 -27.11 -3.57 -4.98
CA VAL A 57 -27.34 -2.33 -5.73
C VAL A 57 -27.82 -2.63 -7.16
N ILE A 58 -27.17 -3.56 -7.86
CA ILE A 58 -27.54 -3.96 -9.23
C ILE A 58 -28.99 -4.48 -9.27
N ARG A 59 -29.38 -5.32 -8.32
CA ARG A 59 -30.77 -5.81 -8.23
C ARG A 59 -31.78 -4.70 -7.98
N GLU A 60 -31.45 -3.70 -7.16
CA GLU A 60 -32.35 -2.58 -6.86
C GLU A 60 -32.44 -1.56 -8.00
N LEU A 61 -31.39 -1.43 -8.80
CA LEU A 61 -31.40 -0.59 -10.00
C LEU A 61 -32.18 -1.23 -11.16
N SER A 62 -32.38 -2.56 -11.14
CA SER A 62 -33.02 -3.34 -12.22
C SER A 62 -32.42 -3.07 -13.60
N ALA A 63 -31.15 -2.66 -13.66
CA ALA A 63 -30.43 -2.30 -14.87
C ALA A 63 -29.05 -2.95 -14.89
N ILE A 64 -28.55 -3.27 -16.09
CA ILE A 64 -27.17 -3.70 -16.28
C ILE A 64 -26.30 -2.45 -16.20
N SER A 65 -25.67 -2.19 -15.05
CA SER A 65 -24.70 -1.12 -14.91
C SER A 65 -23.29 -1.66 -15.23
N GLN A 66 -22.54 -0.95 -16.08
CA GLN A 66 -21.12 -1.22 -16.31
C GLN A 66 -20.24 -0.65 -15.19
N ALA A 67 -20.78 0.24 -14.37
CA ALA A 67 -20.12 0.80 -13.22
C ALA A 67 -20.07 -0.22 -12.08
N ARG A 68 -19.00 -0.23 -11.31
CA ARG A 68 -18.92 -0.93 -10.02
C ARG A 68 -19.20 0.09 -8.91
N PRO A 69 -20.47 0.28 -8.53
CA PRO A 69 -20.86 1.33 -7.59
C PRO A 69 -20.40 1.06 -6.16
N VAL A 70 -20.13 -0.21 -5.83
CA VAL A 70 -19.53 -0.58 -4.54
C VAL A 70 -18.17 -1.21 -4.79
N THR A 71 -17.14 -0.70 -4.12
CA THR A 71 -15.76 -1.13 -4.34
C THR A 71 -14.87 -0.84 -3.11
N THR A 72 -13.57 -1.11 -3.19
CA THR A 72 -12.62 -0.75 -2.14
C THR A 72 -11.95 0.59 -2.46
N LEU A 73 -11.44 1.30 -1.44
CA LEU A 73 -10.74 2.56 -1.64
C LEU A 73 -9.52 2.43 -2.57
N PRO A 74 -8.65 1.40 -2.44
CA PRO A 74 -7.57 1.19 -3.40
C PRO A 74 -8.05 1.00 -4.84
N ALA A 75 -9.18 0.35 -5.06
CA ALA A 75 -9.73 0.18 -6.40
C ALA A 75 -10.26 1.52 -7.00
N VAL A 76 -10.75 2.44 -6.15
CA VAL A 76 -11.08 3.81 -6.59
C VAL A 76 -9.81 4.55 -6.99
N ALA A 77 -8.78 4.53 -6.14
CA ALA A 77 -7.49 5.16 -6.41
C ALA A 77 -6.88 4.64 -7.73
N PHE A 78 -6.91 3.33 -7.95
CA PHE A 78 -6.42 2.72 -9.19
C PHE A 78 -7.21 3.19 -10.42
N ARG A 79 -8.54 3.32 -10.34
CA ARG A 79 -9.38 3.84 -11.44
C ARG A 79 -9.04 5.29 -11.75
N ILE A 80 -8.89 6.13 -10.72
CA ILE A 80 -8.53 7.54 -10.90
C ILE A 80 -7.16 7.64 -11.58
N MET A 81 -6.17 6.91 -11.09
CA MET A 81 -4.82 6.89 -11.66
C MET A 81 -4.83 6.41 -13.12
N THR A 82 -5.61 5.36 -13.41
CA THR A 82 -5.77 4.85 -14.78
C THR A 82 -6.37 5.91 -15.70
N ALA A 83 -7.42 6.61 -15.25
CA ALA A 83 -8.06 7.66 -16.04
C ALA A 83 -7.11 8.85 -16.30
N VAL A 84 -6.41 9.33 -15.27
CA VAL A 84 -5.45 10.44 -15.38
C VAL A 84 -4.32 10.09 -16.34
N ARG A 85 -3.72 8.91 -16.20
CA ARG A 85 -2.64 8.48 -17.07
C ARG A 85 -3.09 8.22 -18.52
N SER A 86 -4.28 7.65 -18.70
CA SER A 86 -4.89 7.47 -20.00
C SER A 86 -5.11 8.82 -20.72
N HIS A 87 -5.65 9.80 -19.98
CA HIS A 87 -5.85 11.15 -20.53
C HIS A 87 -4.54 11.83 -20.92
N ALA A 88 -3.47 11.57 -20.16
CA ALA A 88 -2.13 12.09 -20.44
C ALA A 88 -1.35 11.30 -21.51
N GLY A 89 -1.92 10.25 -22.11
CA GLY A 89 -1.24 9.38 -23.08
C GLY A 89 -0.07 8.59 -22.47
N GLN A 90 -0.08 8.37 -21.16
CA GLN A 90 0.99 7.66 -20.45
C GLN A 90 0.70 6.17 -20.29
N PRO A 91 1.70 5.31 -20.06
CA PRO A 91 1.50 3.89 -19.78
C PRO A 91 0.53 3.70 -18.62
N LEU A 92 -0.46 2.82 -18.82
CA LEU A 92 -1.47 2.52 -17.79
C LEU A 92 -0.86 1.79 -16.59
N PRO A 93 -1.36 2.02 -15.37
CA PRO A 93 -0.85 1.36 -14.19
C PRO A 93 -1.13 -0.14 -14.23
N LYS A 94 -0.17 -0.93 -13.77
CA LYS A 94 -0.30 -2.38 -13.55
C LYS A 94 0.18 -2.68 -12.14
N LEU A 95 -0.61 -3.44 -11.38
CA LEU A 95 -0.21 -3.86 -10.05
C LEU A 95 0.74 -5.06 -10.13
N LEU A 96 1.77 -5.03 -9.29
CA LEU A 96 2.58 -6.20 -8.99
C LEU A 96 1.74 -7.17 -8.14
N ASN A 97 1.75 -8.43 -8.49
CA ASN A 97 1.24 -9.47 -7.61
C ASN A 97 2.32 -9.88 -6.58
N GLY A 98 1.93 -10.66 -5.56
CA GLY A 98 2.84 -11.04 -4.49
C GLY A 98 4.09 -11.79 -4.98
N ALA A 99 3.96 -12.65 -5.99
CA ALA A 99 5.10 -13.37 -6.54
C ALA A 99 6.05 -12.44 -7.31
N GLU A 100 5.53 -11.47 -8.05
CA GLU A 100 6.34 -10.44 -8.72
C GLU A 100 7.09 -9.57 -7.69
N GLN A 101 6.43 -9.19 -6.60
CA GLN A 101 7.06 -8.46 -5.49
C GLN A 101 8.20 -9.27 -4.87
N ASP A 102 7.97 -10.56 -4.61
CA ASP A 102 8.99 -11.46 -4.06
C ASP A 102 10.21 -11.56 -4.98
N VAL A 103 10.01 -11.69 -6.27
CA VAL A 103 11.11 -11.74 -7.24
C VAL A 103 11.93 -10.45 -7.20
N VAL A 104 11.27 -9.29 -7.13
CA VAL A 104 11.98 -8.00 -7.07
C VAL A 104 12.73 -7.86 -5.75
N ILE A 105 12.11 -8.17 -4.61
CA ILE A 105 12.75 -8.12 -3.29
C ILE A 105 13.97 -9.03 -3.26
N ARG A 106 13.84 -10.29 -3.68
CA ARG A 106 14.95 -11.25 -3.71
C ARG A 106 16.09 -10.79 -4.63
N ARG A 107 15.78 -10.14 -5.76
CA ARG A 107 16.80 -9.57 -6.64
C ARG A 107 17.59 -8.45 -5.96
N VAL A 108 16.92 -7.57 -5.21
CA VAL A 108 17.59 -6.52 -4.43
C VAL A 108 18.50 -7.14 -3.37
N LEU A 109 18.00 -8.12 -2.63
CA LEU A 109 18.79 -8.79 -1.58
C LEU A 109 19.97 -9.59 -2.14
N ALA A 110 19.78 -10.30 -3.26
CA ALA A 110 20.85 -11.05 -3.93
C ALA A 110 22.01 -10.14 -4.39
N ARG A 111 21.71 -8.94 -4.91
CA ARG A 111 22.73 -7.95 -5.26
C ARG A 111 23.63 -7.60 -4.08
N HIS A 112 23.06 -7.46 -2.87
CA HIS A 112 23.85 -7.18 -1.67
C HIS A 112 24.64 -8.39 -1.18
N ALA A 113 24.16 -9.61 -1.38
CA ALA A 113 24.92 -10.83 -1.11
C ALA A 113 26.14 -10.92 -2.04
N GLU A 114 25.95 -10.65 -3.35
CA GLU A 114 27.05 -10.58 -4.34
C GLU A 114 28.08 -9.51 -3.97
N HIS A 115 27.67 -8.31 -3.53
CA HIS A 115 28.57 -7.28 -3.06
C HIS A 115 29.41 -7.76 -1.87
N ALA A 116 28.78 -8.47 -0.93
CA ALA A 116 29.52 -9.00 0.23
C ALA A 116 30.55 -10.07 -0.16
N GLU A 117 30.25 -10.92 -1.15
CA GLU A 117 31.19 -11.94 -1.67
C GLU A 117 32.37 -11.34 -2.44
N HIS A 118 32.16 -10.24 -3.16
CA HIS A 118 33.19 -9.60 -3.98
C HIS A 118 33.99 -8.49 -3.24
N GLY A 119 33.56 -8.15 -2.01
CA GLY A 119 34.17 -7.09 -1.23
C GLY A 119 33.80 -5.67 -1.67
N ASP A 120 32.79 -5.53 -2.53
CA ASP A 120 32.27 -4.27 -3.05
C ASP A 120 31.17 -3.73 -2.10
N GLU A 121 31.57 -3.23 -0.94
CA GLU A 121 30.59 -2.75 0.04
C GLU A 121 29.92 -1.43 -0.36
N CYS A 122 28.60 -1.46 -0.54
CA CYS A 122 27.78 -0.25 -0.63
C CYS A 122 27.22 0.18 0.74
N SER A 123 26.64 1.39 0.82
CA SER A 123 26.05 1.92 2.06
C SER A 123 24.91 1.03 2.60
N THR A 124 24.11 0.43 1.73
CA THR A 124 23.03 -0.49 2.13
C THR A 124 23.60 -1.80 2.69
N CYS A 125 24.72 -2.32 2.16
CA CYS A 125 25.40 -3.48 2.74
C CYS A 125 25.86 -3.20 4.19
N ALA A 126 26.40 -2.02 4.45
CA ALA A 126 26.79 -1.62 5.81
C ALA A 126 25.57 -1.56 6.76
N LEU A 127 24.46 -1.00 6.29
CA LEU A 127 23.19 -0.97 7.05
C LEU A 127 22.64 -2.36 7.32
N LEU A 128 22.63 -3.24 6.32
CA LEU A 128 22.19 -4.65 6.45
C LEU A 128 23.01 -5.38 7.52
N ARG A 129 24.34 -5.27 7.45
CA ARG A 129 25.23 -5.89 8.43
C ARG A 129 24.94 -5.38 9.85
N THR A 130 24.82 -4.06 10.02
CA THR A 130 24.47 -3.47 11.31
C THR A 130 23.11 -3.95 11.81
N TYR A 131 22.11 -3.99 10.92
CA TYR A 131 20.77 -4.44 11.26
C TYR A 131 20.72 -5.89 11.73
N PHE A 132 21.38 -6.81 11.02
CA PHE A 132 21.39 -8.23 11.41
C PHE A 132 22.05 -8.47 12.77
N VAL A 133 23.09 -7.73 13.10
CA VAL A 133 23.73 -7.79 14.42
C VAL A 133 22.78 -7.29 15.51
N VAL A 134 22.16 -6.13 15.31
CA VAL A 134 21.28 -5.47 16.30
C VAL A 134 19.96 -6.22 16.47
N ALA A 135 19.48 -6.90 15.42
CA ALA A 135 18.25 -7.68 15.46
C ALA A 135 18.42 -9.12 15.97
N ASP A 136 19.65 -9.52 16.31
CA ASP A 136 20.00 -10.86 16.81
C ASP A 136 19.54 -12.01 15.89
N TRP A 137 19.86 -11.91 14.61
CA TRP A 137 19.56 -12.95 13.62
C TRP A 137 20.64 -14.04 13.57
N SER A 138 21.61 -14.01 14.47
CA SER A 138 22.78 -14.91 14.50
C SER A 138 22.44 -16.39 14.67
N GLY A 139 21.23 -16.72 15.15
CA GLY A 139 20.77 -18.10 15.33
C GLY A 139 19.96 -18.68 14.17
N MET A 140 19.67 -17.90 13.11
CA MET A 140 18.87 -18.37 12.00
C MET A 140 19.75 -19.01 10.89
N VAL A 141 19.26 -20.07 10.26
CA VAL A 141 19.88 -20.62 9.05
C VAL A 141 19.77 -19.57 7.93
N VAL A 142 20.81 -19.42 7.13
CA VAL A 142 20.93 -18.32 6.14
C VAL A 142 19.71 -18.24 5.21
N ASP A 143 19.18 -19.36 4.73
CA ASP A 143 18.03 -19.38 3.83
C ASP A 143 16.73 -18.95 4.54
N ASP A 144 16.48 -19.46 5.75
CA ASP A 144 15.31 -19.08 6.56
C ASP A 144 15.36 -17.61 6.97
N ALA A 145 16.56 -17.09 7.29
CA ALA A 145 16.76 -15.68 7.60
C ALA A 145 16.42 -14.80 6.41
N THR A 146 16.83 -15.20 5.20
CA THR A 146 16.56 -14.43 3.97
C THR A 146 15.07 -14.36 3.67
N ASP A 147 14.34 -15.47 3.80
CA ASP A 147 12.90 -15.52 3.57
C ASP A 147 12.12 -14.73 4.62
N ALA A 148 12.48 -14.87 5.88
CA ALA A 148 11.87 -14.12 6.96
C ALA A 148 12.13 -12.61 6.81
N PHE A 149 13.35 -12.23 6.43
CA PHE A 149 13.71 -10.83 6.17
C PHE A 149 12.98 -10.26 4.95
N ALA A 150 12.85 -11.02 3.86
CA ALA A 150 12.10 -10.60 2.67
C ALA A 150 10.63 -10.33 2.99
N ASN A 151 9.99 -11.18 3.81
CA ASN A 151 8.63 -10.96 4.29
C ASN A 151 8.53 -9.70 5.17
N GLN A 152 9.45 -9.53 6.11
CA GLN A 152 9.50 -8.35 6.97
C GLN A 152 9.72 -7.07 6.14
N LEU A 153 10.59 -7.10 5.14
CA LEU A 153 10.82 -5.99 4.23
C LEU A 153 9.55 -5.62 3.45
N ARG A 154 8.84 -6.62 2.92
CA ARG A 154 7.55 -6.38 2.24
C ARG A 154 6.55 -5.67 3.14
N ASP A 155 6.37 -6.15 4.36
CA ASP A 155 5.45 -5.54 5.33
C ASP A 155 5.89 -4.12 5.68
N MET A 156 7.19 -3.89 5.83
CA MET A 156 7.73 -2.56 6.10
C MET A 156 7.48 -1.60 4.93
N LEU A 157 7.76 -2.03 3.69
CA LEU A 157 7.50 -1.22 2.49
C LEU A 157 6.02 -0.85 2.36
N ALA A 158 5.12 -1.81 2.61
CA ALA A 158 3.69 -1.57 2.62
C ALA A 158 3.30 -0.50 3.65
N ARG A 159 3.78 -0.62 4.89
CA ARG A 159 3.51 0.35 5.97
C ARG A 159 4.07 1.74 5.65
N MET A 160 5.27 1.82 5.08
CA MET A 160 5.86 3.10 4.67
C MET A 160 4.99 3.81 3.62
N ASN A 161 4.41 3.07 2.69
CA ASN A 161 3.49 3.61 1.70
C ASN A 161 2.16 4.05 2.34
N GLU A 162 1.57 3.22 3.21
CA GLU A 162 0.32 3.54 3.94
C GLU A 162 0.41 4.82 4.77
N ILE A 163 1.55 5.08 5.43
CA ILE A 163 1.75 6.32 6.21
C ILE A 163 2.24 7.49 5.35
N GLY A 164 2.40 7.30 4.05
CA GLY A 164 2.91 8.33 3.14
C GLY A 164 4.35 8.76 3.45
N ALA A 165 5.18 7.84 3.95
CA ALA A 165 6.58 8.13 4.25
C ALA A 165 7.33 8.52 2.96
N LYS A 166 7.65 9.80 2.83
CA LYS A 166 8.41 10.34 1.68
C LYS A 166 9.91 10.37 2.02
N PRO A 167 10.81 10.24 1.02
CA PRO A 167 12.25 10.33 1.25
C PRO A 167 12.67 11.62 1.97
N GLU A 168 12.01 12.74 1.68
CA GLU A 168 12.31 14.05 2.27
C GLU A 168 12.00 14.11 3.78
N LEU A 169 11.20 13.17 4.28
CA LEU A 169 10.83 13.07 5.70
C LEU A 169 11.68 12.06 6.47
N GLU A 170 12.68 11.43 5.83
CA GLU A 170 13.48 10.35 6.42
C GLU A 170 14.07 10.74 7.77
N ASP A 171 14.85 11.83 7.80
CA ASP A 171 15.53 12.27 9.04
C ASP A 171 14.53 12.65 10.13
N ALA A 172 13.41 13.30 9.77
CA ALA A 172 12.37 13.67 10.72
C ALA A 172 11.66 12.45 11.31
N LEU A 173 11.35 11.45 10.49
CA LEU A 173 10.72 10.20 10.93
C LEU A 173 11.64 9.37 11.80
N ILE A 174 12.92 9.27 11.43
CA ILE A 174 13.94 8.55 12.20
C ILE A 174 14.15 9.19 13.58
N SER A 175 14.25 10.52 13.63
CA SER A 175 14.43 11.26 14.89
C SER A 175 13.21 11.06 15.78
N ARG A 176 11.99 11.26 15.24
CA ARG A 176 10.74 11.11 15.99
C ARG A 176 10.53 9.69 16.53
N ALA A 177 10.75 8.67 15.69
CA ALA A 177 10.63 7.28 16.11
C ALA A 177 11.62 6.92 17.21
N ALA A 178 12.83 7.49 17.19
CA ALA A 178 13.82 7.31 18.24
C ALA A 178 13.45 8.00 19.55
N ASP A 179 12.79 9.17 19.50
CA ASP A 179 12.41 9.95 20.67
C ASP A 179 11.17 9.40 21.39
N GLU A 180 10.14 8.96 20.64
CA GLU A 180 8.88 8.43 21.20
C GLU A 180 9.07 7.10 21.98
N HIS A 181 10.09 6.30 21.60
CA HIS A 181 10.35 5.00 22.21
C HIS A 181 11.44 5.04 23.31
N GLY A 182 11.76 6.23 23.79
CA GLY A 182 12.88 6.46 24.69
C GLY A 182 12.83 5.64 25.98
N THR A 183 13.92 4.91 26.22
CA THR A 183 14.55 4.71 27.53
C THR A 183 15.90 3.99 27.46
N LEU A 184 16.22 3.29 26.35
CA LEU A 184 17.52 2.64 26.20
C LEU A 184 18.16 3.07 24.87
N ASP A 185 19.39 3.53 24.91
CA ASP A 185 20.15 3.96 23.72
C ASP A 185 20.22 2.86 22.64
N GLU A 186 20.29 1.59 23.06
CA GLU A 186 20.29 0.45 22.15
C GLU A 186 18.99 0.32 21.33
N ARG A 187 17.84 0.58 21.95
CA ARG A 187 16.55 0.51 21.25
C ARG A 187 16.40 1.65 20.24
N ARG A 188 16.87 2.85 20.60
CA ARG A 188 16.88 3.99 19.69
C ARG A 188 17.77 3.73 18.49
N GLU A 189 18.98 3.19 18.72
CA GLU A 189 19.90 2.88 17.64
C GLU A 189 19.34 1.78 16.72
N ARG A 190 18.72 0.74 17.27
CA ARG A 190 18.02 -0.28 16.49
C ARG A 190 16.96 0.32 15.58
N LEU A 191 16.11 1.21 16.09
CA LEU A 191 15.08 1.87 15.31
C LEU A 191 15.66 2.76 14.22
N ARG A 192 16.73 3.51 14.51
CA ARG A 192 17.42 4.33 13.51
C ARG A 192 17.98 3.48 12.36
N VAL A 193 18.67 2.41 12.67
CA VAL A 193 19.21 1.50 11.66
C VAL A 193 18.09 0.87 10.84
N GLN A 194 17.02 0.41 11.49
CA GLN A 194 15.87 -0.19 10.84
C GLN A 194 15.18 0.78 9.86
N TRP A 195 14.95 2.03 10.26
CA TRP A 195 14.33 3.02 9.39
C TRP A 195 15.24 3.43 8.23
N ARG A 196 16.53 3.67 8.47
CA ARG A 196 17.48 3.97 7.39
C ARG A 196 17.58 2.84 6.38
N LEU A 197 17.67 1.61 6.86
CA LEU A 197 17.67 0.43 6.00
C LEU A 197 16.35 0.33 5.18
N ALA A 198 15.21 0.59 5.80
CA ALA A 198 13.92 0.57 5.12
C ALA A 198 13.84 1.61 3.99
N PHE A 199 14.32 2.84 4.21
CA PHE A 199 14.37 3.87 3.17
C PHE A 199 15.34 3.50 2.04
N ALA A 200 16.52 3.00 2.36
CA ALA A 200 17.52 2.57 1.37
C ALA A 200 16.97 1.43 0.50
N LEU A 201 16.45 0.37 1.13
CA LEU A 201 15.86 -0.77 0.41
C LEU A 201 14.61 -0.40 -0.39
N ARG A 202 13.80 0.57 0.08
CA ARG A 202 12.67 1.08 -0.70
C ARG A 202 13.12 1.77 -1.97
N ALA A 203 14.16 2.59 -1.90
CA ALA A 203 14.72 3.25 -3.08
C ALA A 203 15.21 2.22 -4.11
N GLU A 204 15.95 1.21 -3.65
CA GLU A 204 16.46 0.13 -4.50
C GLU A 204 15.33 -0.77 -5.05
N TYR A 205 14.31 -1.05 -4.25
CA TYR A 205 13.12 -1.80 -4.70
C TYR A 205 12.40 -1.07 -5.83
N ASN A 206 12.15 0.23 -5.70
CA ASN A 206 11.53 1.04 -6.74
C ASN A 206 12.39 1.10 -8.01
N GLN A 207 13.71 1.22 -7.85
CA GLN A 207 14.64 1.16 -8.97
C GLN A 207 14.60 -0.20 -9.67
N ALA A 208 14.61 -1.30 -8.91
CA ALA A 208 14.55 -2.65 -9.46
C ALA A 208 13.23 -2.95 -10.20
N ILE A 209 12.10 -2.36 -9.77
CA ILE A 209 10.83 -2.40 -10.52
C ILE A 209 11.00 -1.71 -11.88
N ASN A 210 11.56 -0.51 -11.91
CA ASN A 210 11.77 0.24 -13.14
C ASN A 210 12.72 -0.48 -14.11
N GLU A 211 13.77 -1.11 -13.59
CA GLU A 211 14.73 -1.91 -14.36
C GLU A 211 14.07 -3.19 -14.93
N ALA A 212 13.21 -3.85 -14.15
CA ALA A 212 12.52 -5.04 -14.57
C ALA A 212 11.41 -4.77 -15.61
N TYR A 213 10.83 -3.57 -15.60
CA TYR A 213 9.68 -3.19 -16.41
C TYR A 213 9.85 -1.80 -17.04
N PRO A 214 10.87 -1.58 -17.91
CA PRO A 214 11.30 -0.25 -18.35
C PRO A 214 10.21 0.57 -19.06
N ASP A 215 9.30 -0.10 -19.78
CA ASP A 215 8.23 0.57 -20.57
C ASP A 215 6.85 0.48 -19.90
N GLN A 216 6.81 0.11 -18.62
CA GLN A 216 5.57 -0.09 -17.90
C GLN A 216 5.54 0.75 -16.62
N TYR A 217 4.34 1.21 -16.27
CA TYR A 217 4.13 1.81 -14.96
C TYR A 217 3.61 0.75 -13.99
N ARG A 218 4.53 0.17 -13.22
CA ARG A 218 4.25 -0.87 -12.24
C ARG A 218 4.19 -0.29 -10.84
N LEU A 219 3.24 -0.77 -10.05
CA LEU A 219 2.98 -0.30 -8.70
C LEU A 219 2.79 -1.49 -7.76
N ASP A 220 3.28 -1.34 -6.55
CA ASP A 220 2.82 -2.13 -5.42
C ASP A 220 1.40 -1.71 -5.04
N ALA A 221 0.55 -2.66 -4.61
CA ALA A 221 -0.82 -2.36 -4.18
C ALA A 221 -0.89 -1.38 -2.99
N SER A 222 0.15 -1.33 -2.15
CA SER A 222 0.26 -0.39 -1.03
C SER A 222 0.57 1.05 -1.45
N GLN A 223 0.92 1.27 -2.72
CA GLN A 223 1.18 2.61 -3.28
C GLN A 223 -0.10 3.29 -3.81
N LEU A 224 -1.24 2.62 -3.72
CA LEU A 224 -2.55 3.16 -4.05
C LEU A 224 -3.19 3.86 -2.86
#